data_0e28d528053f7dc91c53db70bf4b574d
#
_entry.id   0e28d528053f7dc91c53db70bf4b574d
#
_cell.length_a   1.000
_cell.length_b   1.000
_cell.length_c   1.000
_cell.angle_alpha   90.00
_cell.angle_beta   90.00
_cell.angle_gamma   90.00
#
_symmetry.space_group_name_H-M   'P 1'
#
loop_
_entity.id
_entity.type
_entity.pdbx_description
1 polymer ?
#
loop_
_entity_poly.entity_id
_entity_poly.type
_entity_poly.pdbx_seq_one_letter_code
_entity_poly.pdbx_strand_id
1 'polypeptide(L)'
;MIKYRIICPLNDNLTTFRVKCTEDDKLYIKKILDRPQFEIYKIIQEKDYDGVPKIKELFYTPENDKYILYEECVPGYTIDELFKKGTQFSKKFVIKMATALCNILKPIHNDNLIHRDISPNNVMYSQIEDKFYLIDFGNSRLNKINTPKDTVFAGTPIFMAPEQGGVGTQSDNRTDIYAIGMLMKFMLTKNTTDKKSKIRGRLGKIIKKCTQSEMASRYKNVDKLKFKLSMIKVDDFLFPFKMYLYILIGVIFILPTIIAVFFDLNNMIHMYTDIRRYNLVNPIQESTDYVRSRREQEHICDLIADRNIDGARKILDSHTEKSSTDIVLYSQIYEIEGDYDKAATVILDYLKDNDSGTAVRMYDRLKHLKPHCSADISEQITPYEN
;
A
#
# COMPACT_ATOMS: atom_id res chain seq x y z
N MET A 1 1.79 -7.83 49.19
CA MET A 1 1.25 -8.23 47.88
C MET A 1 0.31 -7.14 47.39
N ILE A 2 0.54 -6.57 46.22
CA ILE A 2 -0.32 -5.51 45.68
C ILE A 2 -1.68 -6.12 45.31
N LYS A 3 -2.78 -5.47 45.72
CA LYS A 3 -4.12 -5.96 45.41
C LYS A 3 -4.59 -5.42 44.06
N TYR A 4 -4.95 -6.31 43.15
CA TYR A 4 -5.47 -5.96 41.83
C TYR A 4 -6.94 -6.38 41.70
N ARG A 5 -7.77 -5.47 41.22
CA ARG A 5 -9.17 -5.73 40.89
C ARG A 5 -9.30 -5.99 39.38
N ILE A 6 -9.85 -7.14 39.01
CA ILE A 6 -10.13 -7.47 37.61
C ILE A 6 -11.26 -6.55 37.06
N ILE A 7 -11.06 -5.93 35.93
CA ILE A 7 -12.05 -5.12 35.21
C ILE A 7 -12.75 -5.96 34.14
N CYS A 8 -11.97 -6.56 33.24
CA CYS A 8 -12.50 -7.39 32.17
C CYS A 8 -11.43 -8.35 31.64
N PRO A 9 -11.82 -9.51 31.11
CA PRO A 9 -10.92 -10.34 30.29
C PRO A 9 -10.62 -9.64 28.97
N LEU A 10 -9.45 -9.92 28.39
CA LEU A 10 -9.01 -9.40 27.09
C LEU A 10 -8.88 -10.49 26.03
N ASN A 11 -8.99 -11.77 26.45
CA ASN A 11 -9.02 -12.89 25.54
C ASN A 11 -10.02 -13.96 26.00
N ASP A 12 -10.49 -14.80 25.05
CA ASP A 12 -11.49 -15.84 25.31
C ASP A 12 -10.97 -16.96 26.23
N ASN A 13 -9.66 -17.20 26.23
CA ASN A 13 -9.01 -18.23 27.06
C ASN A 13 -8.85 -17.82 28.54
N LEU A 14 -9.29 -16.61 28.90
CA LEU A 14 -9.20 -16.09 30.27
C LEU A 14 -7.78 -16.14 30.86
N THR A 15 -6.79 -15.89 30.04
CA THR A 15 -5.38 -15.81 30.45
C THR A 15 -4.86 -14.39 30.54
N THR A 16 -5.57 -13.42 29.92
CA THR A 16 -5.20 -12.00 29.89
C THR A 16 -6.36 -11.13 30.37
N PHE A 17 -6.10 -10.26 31.33
CA PHE A 17 -7.11 -9.41 31.96
C PHE A 17 -6.64 -7.97 32.07
N ARG A 18 -7.55 -7.03 31.92
CA ARG A 18 -7.35 -5.66 32.38
C ARG A 18 -7.68 -5.58 33.85
N VAL A 19 -6.77 -5.05 34.62
CA VAL A 19 -6.92 -4.94 36.09
C VAL A 19 -6.62 -3.51 36.53
N LYS A 20 -7.21 -3.11 37.67
CA LYS A 20 -6.92 -1.86 38.35
C LYS A 20 -6.16 -2.15 39.63
N CYS A 21 -5.02 -1.53 39.80
CA CYS A 21 -4.27 -1.59 41.07
C CYS A 21 -4.94 -0.70 42.10
N THR A 22 -5.12 -1.20 43.34
CA THR A 22 -5.77 -0.46 44.42
C THR A 22 -4.85 0.50 45.15
N GLU A 23 -3.54 0.40 44.94
CA GLU A 23 -2.55 1.25 45.63
C GLU A 23 -2.27 2.54 44.86
N ASP A 24 -2.13 2.46 43.52
CA ASP A 24 -1.77 3.61 42.68
C ASP A 24 -2.90 4.05 41.73
N ASP A 25 -4.06 3.40 41.80
CA ASP A 25 -5.27 3.64 40.99
C ASP A 25 -5.07 3.48 39.48
N LYS A 26 -3.93 2.88 39.05
CA LYS A 26 -3.56 2.70 37.67
C LYS A 26 -4.09 1.40 37.07
N LEU A 27 -4.17 1.40 35.74
CA LEU A 27 -4.53 0.21 34.96
C LEU A 27 -3.28 -0.59 34.58
N TYR A 28 -3.42 -1.91 34.71
CA TYR A 28 -2.40 -2.88 34.32
C TYR A 28 -3.02 -4.01 33.51
N ILE A 29 -2.17 -4.73 32.80
CA ILE A 29 -2.52 -5.98 32.12
C ILE A 29 -1.98 -7.12 32.98
N LYS A 30 -2.88 -8.00 33.42
CA LYS A 30 -2.51 -9.26 34.07
C LYS A 30 -2.47 -10.36 33.04
N LYS A 31 -1.39 -11.14 32.99
CA LYS A 31 -1.27 -12.34 32.16
C LYS A 31 -0.97 -13.56 33.04
N ILE A 32 -1.58 -14.69 32.69
CA ILE A 32 -1.25 -16.01 33.23
C ILE A 32 -0.35 -16.66 32.21
N LEU A 33 0.88 -16.98 32.62
CA LEU A 33 1.95 -17.46 31.76
C LEU A 33 2.22 -18.95 32.02
N ASP A 34 2.80 -19.62 31.01
CA ASP A 34 3.52 -20.87 31.23
C ASP A 34 4.99 -20.61 31.65
N ARG A 35 5.70 -21.67 32.01
CA ARG A 35 7.10 -21.57 32.47
C ARG A 35 8.05 -20.99 31.40
N PRO A 36 8.01 -21.41 30.11
CA PRO A 36 8.81 -20.81 29.06
C PRO A 36 8.58 -19.32 28.90
N GLN A 37 7.32 -18.86 28.91
CA GLN A 37 6.96 -17.45 28.83
C GLN A 37 7.49 -16.66 30.03
N PHE A 38 7.37 -17.22 31.24
CA PHE A 38 7.88 -16.60 32.47
C PHE A 38 9.39 -16.31 32.38
N GLU A 39 10.19 -17.25 31.87
CA GLU A 39 11.64 -17.05 31.70
C GLU A 39 11.95 -15.93 30.68
N ILE A 40 11.14 -15.80 29.64
CA ILE A 40 11.26 -14.69 28.67
C ILE A 40 10.93 -13.35 29.35
N TYR A 41 9.82 -13.27 30.10
CA TYR A 41 9.41 -12.05 30.76
C TYR A 41 10.36 -11.63 31.90
N LYS A 42 11.12 -12.56 32.51
CA LYS A 42 12.22 -12.22 33.45
C LYS A 42 13.31 -11.42 32.74
N ILE A 43 13.71 -11.84 31.56
CA ILE A 43 14.72 -11.12 30.76
C ILE A 43 14.20 -9.72 30.42
N ILE A 44 12.93 -9.60 30.00
CA ILE A 44 12.29 -8.32 29.66
C ILE A 44 12.26 -7.40 30.87
N GLN A 45 11.93 -7.93 32.07
CA GLN A 45 11.90 -7.17 33.32
C GLN A 45 13.28 -6.64 33.70
N GLU A 46 14.33 -7.49 33.58
CA GLU A 46 15.71 -7.11 33.88
C GLU A 46 16.26 -6.04 32.94
N LYS A 47 15.89 -6.10 31.66
CA LYS A 47 16.43 -5.24 30.59
C LYS A 47 15.68 -3.92 30.42
N ASP A 48 14.42 -3.85 30.82
CA ASP A 48 13.53 -2.67 30.69
C ASP A 48 13.62 -2.00 29.32
N TYR A 49 13.32 -2.75 28.26
CA TYR A 49 13.44 -2.27 26.87
C TYR A 49 12.48 -1.11 26.59
N ASP A 50 13.02 -0.03 26.01
CA ASP A 50 12.18 1.10 25.55
C ASP A 50 11.20 0.67 24.45
N GLY A 51 9.93 1.07 24.57
CA GLY A 51 8.84 0.68 23.67
C GLY A 51 8.27 -0.71 23.94
N VAL A 52 8.60 -1.32 25.08
CA VAL A 52 7.95 -2.51 25.64
C VAL A 52 7.24 -2.09 26.92
N PRO A 53 6.01 -2.59 27.20
CA PRO A 53 5.32 -2.28 28.47
C PRO A 53 6.17 -2.65 29.68
N LYS A 54 6.27 -1.76 30.65
CA LYS A 54 7.03 -2.02 31.88
C LYS A 54 6.36 -3.07 32.72
N ILE A 55 7.16 -3.99 33.22
CA ILE A 55 6.68 -5.06 34.12
C ILE A 55 6.64 -4.51 35.53
N LYS A 56 5.46 -4.48 36.13
CA LYS A 56 5.24 -4.08 37.53
C LYS A 56 5.57 -5.21 38.47
N GLU A 57 5.06 -6.41 38.17
CA GLU A 57 5.27 -7.62 39.01
C GLU A 57 5.33 -8.85 38.08
N LEU A 58 6.20 -9.78 38.46
CA LEU A 58 6.33 -11.08 37.83
C LEU A 58 6.70 -12.10 38.90
N PHE A 59 5.84 -13.10 39.15
CA PHE A 59 6.05 -14.09 40.18
C PHE A 59 5.34 -15.42 39.88
N TYR A 60 5.79 -16.46 40.60
CA TYR A 60 5.17 -17.77 40.60
C TYR A 60 4.26 -17.92 41.82
N THR A 61 3.07 -18.51 41.64
CA THR A 61 2.09 -18.79 42.67
C THR A 61 2.01 -20.30 42.90
N PRO A 62 2.65 -20.84 43.98
CA PRO A 62 2.70 -22.28 44.21
C PRO A 62 1.30 -22.89 44.46
N GLU A 63 0.39 -22.15 45.05
CA GLU A 63 -0.96 -22.62 45.38
C GLU A 63 -1.78 -23.04 44.16
N ASN A 64 -1.54 -22.41 43.01
CA ASN A 64 -2.29 -22.67 41.78
C ASN A 64 -1.38 -23.15 40.65
N ASP A 65 -0.08 -23.36 40.89
CA ASP A 65 0.94 -23.71 39.89
C ASP A 65 0.90 -22.76 38.65
N LYS A 66 0.84 -21.44 38.92
CA LYS A 66 0.69 -20.41 37.89
C LYS A 66 1.78 -19.38 37.98
N TYR A 67 2.24 -18.92 36.80
CA TYR A 67 3.11 -17.77 36.65
C TYR A 67 2.25 -16.54 36.32
N ILE A 68 2.41 -15.48 37.10
CA ILE A 68 1.60 -14.26 36.96
C ILE A 68 2.47 -13.06 36.57
N LEU A 69 2.05 -12.35 35.58
CA LEU A 69 2.63 -11.08 35.11
C LEU A 69 1.63 -9.96 35.30
N TYR A 70 2.09 -8.83 35.82
CA TYR A 70 1.42 -7.54 35.74
C TYR A 70 2.32 -6.55 34.98
N GLU A 71 1.85 -6.06 33.84
CA GLU A 71 2.55 -5.08 33.01
C GLU A 71 1.70 -3.81 32.81
N GLU A 72 2.35 -2.71 32.46
CA GLU A 72 1.66 -1.44 32.21
C GLU A 72 0.60 -1.59 31.13
N CYS A 73 -0.58 -1.00 31.36
CA CYS A 73 -1.59 -0.86 30.34
C CYS A 73 -1.23 0.35 29.44
N VAL A 74 -0.64 0.08 28.29
CA VAL A 74 -0.24 1.12 27.31
C VAL A 74 -1.46 1.94 26.90
N PRO A 75 -1.42 3.29 27.01
CA PRO A 75 -2.52 4.14 26.59
C PRO A 75 -2.52 4.28 25.06
N GLY A 76 -3.45 3.63 24.38
CA GLY A 76 -3.51 3.67 22.91
C GLY A 76 -4.32 2.54 22.31
N TYR A 77 -4.10 2.31 21.04
CA TYR A 77 -4.79 1.28 20.28
C TYR A 77 -3.79 0.41 19.53
N THR A 78 -4.11 -0.86 19.37
CA THR A 78 -3.37 -1.74 18.48
C THR A 78 -3.58 -1.30 17.00
N ILE A 79 -2.67 -1.69 16.13
CA ILE A 79 -2.84 -1.43 14.68
C ILE A 79 -4.11 -2.10 14.15
N ASP A 80 -4.50 -3.25 14.70
CA ASP A 80 -5.74 -3.94 14.35
C ASP A 80 -6.98 -3.15 14.78
N GLU A 81 -6.99 -2.61 16.02
CA GLU A 81 -8.08 -1.75 16.50
C GLU A 81 -8.20 -0.47 15.67
N LEU A 82 -7.07 0.16 15.32
CA LEU A 82 -7.07 1.33 14.44
C LEU A 82 -7.63 0.97 13.06
N PHE A 83 -7.26 -0.19 12.54
CA PHE A 83 -7.78 -0.68 11.26
C PHE A 83 -9.30 -0.92 11.31
N LYS A 84 -9.80 -1.58 12.36
CA LYS A 84 -11.24 -1.81 12.60
C LYS A 84 -12.03 -0.52 12.74
N LYS A 85 -11.41 0.54 13.28
CA LYS A 85 -11.97 1.91 13.34
C LYS A 85 -11.95 2.64 11.99
N GLY A 86 -11.51 2.00 10.90
CA GLY A 86 -11.49 2.58 9.57
C GLY A 86 -10.28 3.50 9.30
N THR A 87 -9.26 3.51 10.17
CA THR A 87 -8.06 4.34 9.98
C THR A 87 -7.34 3.99 8.68
N GLN A 88 -7.02 5.01 7.89
CA GLN A 88 -6.18 4.88 6.72
C GLN A 88 -4.74 5.26 7.07
N PHE A 89 -3.81 4.36 6.84
CA PHE A 89 -2.41 4.58 7.19
C PHE A 89 -1.65 5.23 6.04
N SER A 90 -1.10 6.42 6.28
CA SER A 90 -0.22 7.07 5.31
C SER A 90 1.12 6.33 5.21
N LYS A 91 1.80 6.44 4.07
CA LYS A 91 3.18 5.90 3.91
C LYS A 91 4.13 6.42 4.99
N LYS A 92 3.99 7.69 5.37
CA LYS A 92 4.80 8.33 6.43
C LYS A 92 4.58 7.64 7.78
N PHE A 93 3.32 7.34 8.12
CA PHE A 93 2.98 6.65 9.36
C PHE A 93 3.53 5.21 9.37
N VAL A 94 3.41 4.47 8.25
CA VAL A 94 3.95 3.11 8.12
C VAL A 94 5.47 3.08 8.24
N ILE A 95 6.18 4.06 7.66
CA ILE A 95 7.63 4.19 7.81
C ILE A 95 8.00 4.52 9.27
N LYS A 96 7.22 5.40 9.93
CA LYS A 96 7.41 5.75 11.34
C LYS A 96 7.27 4.51 12.22
N MET A 97 6.21 3.74 12.04
CA MET A 97 5.97 2.48 12.75
C MET A 97 7.12 1.48 12.55
N ALA A 98 7.50 1.20 11.30
CA ALA A 98 8.57 0.24 11.00
C ALA A 98 9.93 0.71 11.57
N THR A 99 10.20 2.02 11.58
CA THR A 99 11.41 2.58 12.18
C THR A 99 11.39 2.43 13.70
N ALA A 100 10.25 2.65 14.35
CA ALA A 100 10.08 2.45 15.78
C ALA A 100 10.28 0.98 16.16
N LEU A 101 9.67 0.04 15.43
CA LEU A 101 9.89 -1.39 15.64
C LEU A 101 11.37 -1.79 15.48
N CYS A 102 12.08 -1.22 14.51
CA CYS A 102 13.53 -1.45 14.40
C CYS A 102 14.30 -0.97 15.63
N ASN A 103 13.90 0.16 16.25
CA ASN A 103 14.53 0.68 17.46
C ASN A 103 14.24 -0.22 18.67
N ILE A 104 13.00 -0.66 18.83
CA ILE A 104 12.58 -1.56 19.92
C ILE A 104 13.30 -2.91 19.80
N LEU A 105 13.31 -3.49 18.61
CA LEU A 105 13.88 -4.83 18.38
C LEU A 105 15.41 -4.87 18.40
N LYS A 106 16.09 -3.76 18.16
CA LYS A 106 17.56 -3.75 18.15
C LYS A 106 18.18 -4.26 19.45
N PRO A 107 17.86 -3.71 20.64
CA PRO A 107 18.39 -4.23 21.90
C PRO A 107 17.89 -5.65 22.20
N ILE A 108 16.65 -5.97 21.87
CA ILE A 108 16.03 -7.30 22.05
C ILE A 108 16.83 -8.35 21.26
N HIS A 109 17.12 -8.08 19.98
CA HIS A 109 17.92 -8.96 19.13
C HIS A 109 19.37 -9.08 19.58
N ASN A 110 19.96 -8.01 20.16
CA ASN A 110 21.32 -8.05 20.74
C ASN A 110 21.40 -8.99 21.94
N ASP A 111 20.31 -9.13 22.70
CA ASP A 111 20.17 -10.09 23.80
C ASP A 111 19.73 -11.49 23.31
N ASN A 112 19.81 -11.73 22.00
CA ASN A 112 19.41 -12.97 21.31
C ASN A 112 17.95 -13.37 21.53
N LEU A 113 17.08 -12.42 21.84
CA LEU A 113 15.65 -12.66 21.95
C LEU A 113 14.97 -12.29 20.61
N ILE A 114 14.09 -13.17 20.13
CA ILE A 114 13.31 -12.99 18.91
C ILE A 114 11.84 -12.95 19.31
N HIS A 115 11.06 -11.97 18.80
CA HIS A 115 9.67 -11.80 19.16
C HIS A 115 8.74 -12.85 18.53
N ARG A 116 8.90 -13.15 17.22
CA ARG A 116 8.22 -14.20 16.44
C ARG A 116 6.73 -13.99 16.18
N ASP A 117 6.11 -12.96 16.77
CA ASP A 117 4.68 -12.66 16.56
C ASP A 117 4.42 -11.17 16.39
N ILE A 118 5.15 -10.52 15.50
CA ILE A 118 4.89 -9.12 15.12
C ILE A 118 3.68 -9.10 14.19
N SER A 119 2.55 -8.61 14.71
CA SER A 119 1.25 -8.57 14.04
C SER A 119 0.51 -7.28 14.37
N PRO A 120 -0.58 -6.94 13.67
CA PRO A 120 -1.41 -5.77 13.99
C PRO A 120 -1.95 -5.76 15.43
N ASN A 121 -2.14 -6.93 16.05
CA ASN A 121 -2.61 -7.07 17.43
C ASN A 121 -1.52 -6.81 18.45
N ASN A 122 -0.26 -7.00 18.09
CA ASN A 122 0.89 -6.92 19.01
C ASN A 122 1.71 -5.62 18.84
N VAL A 123 1.28 -4.73 17.96
CA VAL A 123 1.87 -3.39 17.82
C VAL A 123 0.82 -2.35 18.21
N MET A 124 1.08 -1.59 19.28
CA MET A 124 0.24 -0.51 19.75
C MET A 124 0.79 0.86 19.36
N TYR A 125 -0.10 1.81 19.15
CA TYR A 125 0.25 3.22 18.97
C TYR A 125 -0.45 4.07 20.01
N SER A 126 0.35 4.72 20.85
CA SER A 126 -0.09 5.75 21.76
C SER A 126 -0.15 7.08 21.04
N GLN A 127 -1.36 7.62 20.86
CA GLN A 127 -1.54 8.94 20.24
C GLN A 127 -1.10 10.06 21.19
N ILE A 128 -1.21 9.83 22.50
CA ILE A 128 -0.84 10.81 23.54
C ILE A 128 0.68 11.01 23.54
N GLU A 129 1.44 9.93 23.45
CA GLU A 129 2.90 9.95 23.52
C GLU A 129 3.53 10.02 22.14
N ASP A 130 2.75 9.90 21.07
CA ASP A 130 3.20 9.76 19.67
C ASP A 130 4.24 8.63 19.50
N LYS A 131 4.03 7.51 20.22
CA LYS A 131 4.98 6.40 20.37
C LYS A 131 4.36 5.06 20.01
N PHE A 132 5.17 4.16 19.43
CA PHE A 132 4.80 2.77 19.21
C PHE A 132 5.34 1.89 20.32
N TYR A 133 4.56 0.87 20.66
CA TYR A 133 4.90 -0.17 21.62
C TYR A 133 4.77 -1.54 20.96
N LEU A 134 5.67 -2.44 21.32
CA LEU A 134 5.59 -3.85 20.98
C LEU A 134 5.16 -4.61 22.21
N ILE A 135 4.03 -5.31 22.12
CA ILE A 135 3.42 -6.03 23.23
C ILE A 135 3.39 -7.51 22.94
N ASP A 136 3.18 -8.31 23.99
CA ASP A 136 2.97 -9.75 23.94
C ASP A 136 4.15 -10.58 23.43
N PHE A 137 5.04 -10.90 24.37
CA PHE A 137 6.22 -11.76 24.14
C PHE A 137 5.95 -13.26 24.38
N GLY A 138 4.67 -13.66 24.42
CA GLY A 138 4.28 -15.04 24.67
C GLY A 138 4.84 -16.07 23.69
N ASN A 139 5.09 -15.65 22.44
CA ASN A 139 5.68 -16.49 21.38
C ASN A 139 7.19 -16.27 21.20
N SER A 140 7.81 -15.46 22.05
CA SER A 140 9.22 -15.10 21.94
C SER A 140 10.15 -16.25 22.32
N ARG A 141 11.38 -16.19 21.80
CA ARG A 141 12.37 -17.26 21.99
C ARG A 141 13.79 -16.70 22.06
N LEU A 142 14.61 -17.33 22.90
CA LEU A 142 16.05 -17.10 22.90
C LEU A 142 16.71 -17.88 21.74
N ASN A 143 17.47 -17.19 20.92
CA ASN A 143 18.28 -17.78 19.84
C ASN A 143 19.65 -18.23 20.39
N LYS A 144 19.70 -19.37 21.12
CA LYS A 144 20.94 -19.95 21.63
C LYS A 144 21.43 -21.06 20.71
N ILE A 145 22.76 -21.23 20.63
CA ILE A 145 23.47 -22.15 19.70
C ILE A 145 23.06 -23.62 19.87
N ASN A 146 22.35 -24.03 20.88
CA ASN A 146 21.92 -25.44 21.11
C ASN A 146 20.45 -25.54 21.51
N THR A 147 19.59 -24.54 21.14
CA THR A 147 18.16 -24.66 21.41
C THR A 147 17.52 -25.69 20.46
N PRO A 148 16.57 -26.51 20.92
CA PRO A 148 15.82 -27.40 20.04
C PRO A 148 15.20 -26.63 18.88
N LYS A 149 15.12 -27.26 17.69
CA LYS A 149 14.45 -26.64 16.54
C LYS A 149 13.00 -26.32 16.87
N ASP A 150 12.42 -25.36 16.16
CA ASP A 150 11.03 -24.98 16.35
C ASP A 150 10.12 -26.20 16.12
N THR A 151 9.38 -26.60 17.15
CA THR A 151 8.48 -27.76 17.11
C THR A 151 7.01 -27.35 17.11
N VAL A 152 6.72 -26.06 17.34
CA VAL A 152 5.37 -25.53 17.47
C VAL A 152 5.17 -24.38 16.50
N PHE A 153 4.04 -24.37 15.80
CA PHE A 153 3.57 -23.22 15.07
C PHE A 153 3.34 -22.07 16.05
N ALA A 154 4.13 -21.01 15.95
CA ALA A 154 4.02 -19.84 16.84
C ALA A 154 3.93 -18.57 16.01
N GLY A 155 2.87 -17.81 16.25
CA GLY A 155 2.61 -16.52 15.62
C GLY A 155 1.27 -16.47 14.86
N THR A 156 0.92 -15.27 14.41
CA THR A 156 -0.30 -15.00 13.64
C THR A 156 -0.10 -15.48 12.19
N PRO A 157 -0.88 -16.46 11.65
CA PRO A 157 -0.55 -17.19 10.40
C PRO A 157 -0.21 -16.31 9.19
N ILE A 158 -0.91 -15.18 9.02
CA ILE A 158 -0.73 -14.28 7.87
C ILE A 158 0.60 -13.51 7.93
N PHE A 159 1.12 -13.25 9.14
CA PHE A 159 2.35 -12.48 9.39
C PHE A 159 3.56 -13.39 9.65
N MET A 160 3.32 -14.68 9.80
CA MET A 160 4.34 -15.69 10.05
C MET A 160 5.34 -15.80 8.90
N ALA A 161 6.60 -15.83 9.24
CA ALA A 161 7.65 -16.13 8.28
C ALA A 161 7.63 -17.63 7.89
N PRO A 162 8.03 -17.98 6.65
CA PRO A 162 7.98 -19.38 6.17
C PRO A 162 8.71 -20.38 7.08
N GLU A 163 9.82 -19.97 7.68
CA GLU A 163 10.59 -20.80 8.62
C GLU A 163 9.86 -21.10 9.93
N GLN A 164 8.85 -20.33 10.31
CA GLN A 164 8.05 -20.60 11.51
C GLN A 164 7.03 -21.74 11.30
N GLY A 165 6.71 -22.06 10.05
CA GLY A 165 5.76 -23.13 9.68
C GLY A 165 6.42 -24.47 9.36
N GLY A 166 7.76 -24.56 9.39
CA GLY A 166 8.50 -25.78 9.04
C GLY A 166 8.99 -26.52 10.27
N VAL A 167 8.67 -27.83 10.37
CA VAL A 167 9.28 -28.71 11.39
C VAL A 167 10.78 -28.80 11.12
N GLY A 168 11.58 -28.41 12.10
CA GLY A 168 13.05 -28.56 12.02
C GLY A 168 13.78 -27.33 11.45
N THR A 169 13.10 -26.22 11.20
CA THR A 169 13.70 -24.91 10.88
C THR A 169 13.99 -24.12 12.16
N GLN A 170 14.87 -23.15 12.07
CA GLN A 170 15.23 -22.29 13.21
C GLN A 170 14.96 -20.85 12.88
N SER A 171 14.11 -20.20 13.68
CA SER A 171 13.89 -18.75 13.61
C SER A 171 15.11 -17.97 14.09
N ASP A 172 15.43 -16.87 13.45
CA ASP A 172 16.40 -15.87 13.89
C ASP A 172 15.83 -14.44 13.80
N ASN A 173 16.63 -13.43 14.05
CA ASN A 173 16.22 -12.00 14.00
C ASN A 173 15.60 -11.59 12.65
N ARG A 174 15.83 -12.32 11.56
CA ARG A 174 15.26 -12.07 10.23
C ARG A 174 13.79 -12.52 10.13
N THR A 175 13.34 -13.35 11.06
CA THR A 175 11.93 -13.72 11.23
C THR A 175 11.10 -12.48 11.59
N ASP A 176 11.55 -11.67 12.53
CA ASP A 176 10.88 -10.41 12.90
C ASP A 176 10.92 -9.38 11.75
N ILE A 177 12.00 -9.35 10.96
CA ILE A 177 12.08 -8.51 9.76
C ILE A 177 11.02 -8.87 8.71
N TYR A 178 10.77 -10.18 8.53
CA TYR A 178 9.69 -10.64 7.65
C TYR A 178 8.33 -10.13 8.14
N ALA A 179 8.04 -10.30 9.42
CA ALA A 179 6.79 -9.87 10.04
C ALA A 179 6.58 -8.35 9.95
N ILE A 180 7.64 -7.53 10.15
CA ILE A 180 7.59 -6.07 9.90
C ILE A 180 7.24 -5.80 8.43
N GLY A 181 7.81 -6.52 7.49
CA GLY A 181 7.50 -6.40 6.06
C GLY A 181 6.03 -6.69 5.76
N MET A 182 5.49 -7.77 6.33
CA MET A 182 4.07 -8.14 6.20
C MET A 182 3.15 -7.11 6.85
N LEU A 183 3.51 -6.59 8.02
CA LEU A 183 2.74 -5.55 8.70
C LEU A 183 2.71 -4.25 7.88
N MET A 184 3.85 -3.81 7.34
CA MET A 184 3.90 -2.67 6.42
C MET A 184 3.00 -2.88 5.19
N LYS A 185 3.03 -4.08 4.60
CA LYS A 185 2.17 -4.43 3.47
C LYS A 185 0.69 -4.36 3.84
N PHE A 186 0.29 -4.97 4.95
CA PHE A 186 -1.07 -4.96 5.48
C PHE A 186 -1.60 -3.52 5.64
N MET A 187 -0.85 -2.66 6.32
CA MET A 187 -1.25 -1.28 6.58
C MET A 187 -1.46 -0.46 5.30
N LEU A 188 -0.72 -0.75 4.23
CA LEU A 188 -0.80 -0.01 2.96
C LEU A 188 -1.85 -0.55 1.99
N THR A 189 -2.17 -1.84 2.06
CA THR A 189 -3.04 -2.49 1.07
C THR A 189 -4.42 -2.85 1.61
N LYS A 190 -4.62 -2.77 2.93
CA LYS A 190 -5.84 -3.25 3.61
C LYS A 190 -6.16 -4.73 3.35
N ASN A 191 -5.28 -5.44 2.67
CA ASN A 191 -5.48 -6.84 2.30
C ASN A 191 -4.15 -7.60 2.35
N THR A 192 -4.09 -8.63 3.17
CA THR A 192 -2.90 -9.48 3.34
C THR A 192 -2.82 -10.57 2.30
N THR A 193 -3.96 -11.03 1.80
CA THR A 193 -4.08 -12.19 0.90
C THR A 193 -3.83 -11.83 -0.55
N ASP A 194 -4.00 -10.56 -0.95
CA ASP A 194 -3.79 -10.17 -2.33
C ASP A 194 -2.31 -10.13 -2.70
N LYS A 195 -1.86 -11.23 -3.31
CA LYS A 195 -0.51 -11.34 -3.91
C LYS A 195 -0.30 -10.33 -5.05
N LYS A 196 -1.36 -9.77 -5.62
CA LYS A 196 -1.31 -8.86 -6.78
C LYS A 196 -1.15 -7.39 -6.40
N SER A 197 -1.45 -6.98 -5.16
CA SER A 197 -1.28 -5.58 -4.72
C SER A 197 0.20 -5.21 -4.66
N LYS A 198 0.72 -4.68 -5.76
CA LYS A 198 2.11 -4.21 -5.86
C LYS A 198 2.23 -2.82 -5.28
N ILE A 199 2.86 -2.70 -4.11
CA ILE A 199 3.28 -1.40 -3.58
C ILE A 199 4.45 -0.90 -4.45
N ARG A 200 4.21 0.17 -5.19
CA ARG A 200 5.21 0.76 -6.10
C ARG A 200 6.22 1.63 -5.35
N GLY A 201 7.36 1.85 -5.97
CA GLY A 201 8.40 2.75 -5.48
C GLY A 201 9.37 2.09 -4.48
N ARG A 202 10.16 2.93 -3.77
CA ARG A 202 11.22 2.46 -2.87
C ARG A 202 10.68 1.69 -1.67
N LEU A 203 9.58 2.13 -1.07
CA LEU A 203 8.95 1.43 0.04
C LEU A 203 8.52 0.02 -0.36
N GLY A 204 7.95 -0.14 -1.57
CA GLY A 204 7.59 -1.46 -2.10
C GLY A 204 8.79 -2.39 -2.29
N LYS A 205 9.95 -1.85 -2.71
CA LYS A 205 11.20 -2.63 -2.82
C LYS A 205 11.68 -3.08 -1.44
N ILE A 206 11.58 -2.23 -0.42
CA ILE A 206 11.95 -2.57 0.97
C ILE A 206 11.04 -3.68 1.50
N ILE A 207 9.72 -3.52 1.38
CA ILE A 207 8.75 -4.53 1.80
C ILE A 207 9.01 -5.85 1.09
N LYS A 208 9.19 -5.84 -0.24
CA LYS A 208 9.53 -7.05 -1.00
C LYS A 208 10.78 -7.74 -0.49
N LYS A 209 11.81 -6.98 -0.10
CA LYS A 209 13.04 -7.54 0.45
C LYS A 209 12.84 -8.12 1.84
N CYS A 210 12.06 -7.48 2.72
CA CYS A 210 11.71 -8.03 4.03
C CYS A 210 10.97 -9.37 3.90
N THR A 211 10.04 -9.48 2.94
CA THR A 211 9.13 -10.62 2.78
C THR A 211 9.63 -11.70 1.81
N GLN A 212 10.95 -11.80 1.59
CA GLN A 212 11.54 -12.91 0.85
C GLN A 212 11.37 -14.22 1.61
N SER A 213 11.07 -15.29 0.90
CA SER A 213 10.94 -16.63 1.50
C SER A 213 12.25 -17.07 2.16
N GLU A 214 13.36 -16.92 1.44
CA GLU A 214 14.69 -17.20 1.93
C GLU A 214 15.16 -16.15 2.93
N MET A 215 15.51 -16.55 4.15
CA MET A 215 16.03 -15.65 5.19
C MET A 215 17.30 -14.91 4.76
N ALA A 216 18.19 -15.59 4.02
CA ALA A 216 19.44 -15.00 3.51
C ALA A 216 19.20 -13.83 2.55
N SER A 217 18.07 -13.80 1.84
CA SER A 217 17.68 -12.77 0.90
C SER A 217 17.08 -11.52 1.56
N ARG A 218 16.74 -11.60 2.86
CA ARG A 218 16.19 -10.48 3.65
C ARG A 218 17.29 -9.50 4.08
N TYR A 219 16.94 -8.48 4.82
CA TYR A 219 17.92 -7.64 5.53
C TYR A 219 18.58 -8.46 6.64
N LYS A 220 19.91 -8.28 6.83
CA LYS A 220 20.67 -9.04 7.82
C LYS A 220 20.22 -8.79 9.26
N ASN A 221 19.84 -7.53 9.57
CA ASN A 221 19.36 -7.08 10.87
C ASN A 221 18.45 -5.86 10.74
N VAL A 222 17.83 -5.46 11.85
CA VAL A 222 16.93 -4.30 11.91
C VAL A 222 17.66 -2.97 11.63
N ASP A 223 18.95 -2.85 11.91
CA ASP A 223 19.73 -1.64 11.59
C ASP A 223 19.81 -1.41 10.07
N LYS A 224 20.03 -2.47 9.29
CA LYS A 224 20.04 -2.38 7.82
C LYS A 224 18.66 -2.04 7.26
N LEU A 225 17.59 -2.56 7.85
CA LEU A 225 16.23 -2.19 7.50
C LEU A 225 15.96 -0.72 7.83
N LYS A 226 16.26 -0.28 9.06
CA LYS A 226 16.12 1.11 9.53
C LYS A 226 16.87 2.08 8.63
N PHE A 227 18.12 1.77 8.26
CA PHE A 227 18.92 2.58 7.34
C PHE A 227 18.23 2.74 5.98
N LYS A 228 17.66 1.66 5.42
CA LYS A 228 16.93 1.75 4.15
C LYS A 228 15.62 2.55 4.24
N LEU A 229 14.92 2.47 5.36
CA LEU A 229 13.73 3.29 5.64
C LEU A 229 14.10 4.79 5.77
N SER A 230 15.24 5.12 6.42
CA SER A 230 15.69 6.51 6.55
C SER A 230 16.07 7.14 5.21
N MET A 231 16.57 6.36 4.25
CA MET A 231 16.88 6.83 2.89
C MET A 231 15.63 7.34 2.15
N ILE A 232 14.42 6.82 2.48
CA ILE A 232 13.17 7.33 1.88
C ILE A 232 12.90 8.77 2.35
N LYS A 233 13.12 9.06 3.65
CA LYS A 233 12.95 10.41 4.21
C LYS A 233 13.89 11.44 3.59
N VAL A 234 15.14 11.03 3.33
CA VAL A 234 16.15 11.90 2.70
C VAL A 234 15.76 12.27 1.27
N ASP A 235 15.18 11.33 0.52
CA ASP A 235 14.74 11.61 -0.85
C ASP A 235 13.57 12.61 -0.91
N ASP A 236 12.61 12.52 0.01
CA ASP A 236 11.51 13.49 0.09
C ASP A 236 12.05 14.91 0.40
N PHE A 237 13.10 15.01 1.23
CA PHE A 237 13.78 16.27 1.53
C PHE A 237 14.60 16.80 0.35
N LEU A 238 15.30 15.91 -0.37
CA LEU A 238 16.14 16.27 -1.52
C LEU A 238 15.36 16.48 -2.82
N PHE A 239 14.10 16.06 -2.86
CA PHE A 239 13.26 16.19 -4.06
C PHE A 239 13.16 17.64 -4.56
N PRO A 240 12.82 18.65 -3.73
CA PRO A 240 12.78 20.03 -4.18
C PRO A 240 14.15 20.53 -4.65
N PHE A 241 15.25 20.12 -4.00
CA PHE A 241 16.60 20.49 -4.43
C PHE A 241 16.98 19.85 -5.76
N LYS A 242 16.64 18.60 -6.00
CA LYS A 242 16.82 17.93 -7.29
C LYS A 242 15.98 18.60 -8.39
N MET A 243 14.74 18.94 -8.10
CA MET A 243 13.88 19.69 -9.03
C MET A 243 14.52 21.05 -9.38
N TYR A 244 15.01 21.78 -8.37
CA TYR A 244 15.70 23.06 -8.60
C TYR A 244 16.95 22.87 -9.45
N LEU A 245 17.74 21.83 -9.20
CA LEU A 245 18.94 21.51 -9.99
C LEU A 245 18.58 21.17 -11.45
N TYR A 246 17.50 20.38 -11.69
CA TYR A 246 17.05 20.09 -13.05
C TYR A 246 16.54 21.35 -13.78
N ILE A 247 15.82 22.22 -13.08
CA ILE A 247 15.39 23.52 -13.64
C ILE A 247 16.62 24.38 -13.97
N LEU A 248 17.62 24.45 -13.08
CA LEU A 248 18.84 25.22 -13.29
C LEU A 248 19.64 24.67 -14.50
N ILE A 249 19.77 23.36 -14.63
CA ILE A 249 20.41 22.71 -15.78
C ILE A 249 19.63 23.02 -17.05
N GLY A 250 18.29 22.90 -17.02
CA GLY A 250 17.40 23.26 -18.13
C GLY A 250 17.58 24.72 -18.56
N VAL A 251 17.65 25.65 -17.62
CA VAL A 251 17.90 27.08 -17.89
C VAL A 251 19.29 27.30 -18.49
N ILE A 252 20.32 26.63 -17.98
CA ILE A 252 21.70 26.76 -18.50
C ILE A 252 21.81 26.23 -19.95
N PHE A 253 21.07 25.20 -20.32
CA PHE A 253 21.10 24.66 -21.68
C PHE A 253 20.09 25.32 -22.63
N ILE A 254 18.92 25.73 -22.15
CA ILE A 254 17.86 26.34 -22.96
C ILE A 254 18.13 27.84 -23.20
N LEU A 255 18.66 28.55 -22.21
CA LEU A 255 18.90 30.00 -22.33
C LEU A 255 19.89 30.36 -23.44
N PRO A 256 21.06 29.65 -23.62
CA PRO A 256 21.96 29.91 -24.75
C PRO A 256 21.33 29.60 -26.10
N THR A 257 20.48 28.57 -26.20
CA THR A 257 19.79 28.26 -27.46
C THR A 257 18.73 29.31 -27.81
N ILE A 258 18.00 29.82 -26.81
CA ILE A 258 17.07 30.92 -26.98
C ILE A 258 17.83 32.21 -27.40
N ILE A 259 18.95 32.49 -26.76
CA ILE A 259 19.81 33.66 -27.07
C ILE A 259 20.38 33.52 -28.49
N ALA A 260 20.87 32.33 -28.88
CA ALA A 260 21.36 32.07 -30.23
C ALA A 260 20.29 32.28 -31.32
N VAL A 261 19.05 31.83 -31.02
CA VAL A 261 17.88 32.05 -31.91
C VAL A 261 17.50 33.54 -31.95
N PHE A 262 17.63 34.29 -30.88
CA PHE A 262 17.31 35.73 -30.84
C PHE A 262 18.40 36.58 -31.50
N PHE A 263 19.67 36.18 -31.45
CA PHE A 263 20.75 36.91 -32.11
C PHE A 263 20.83 36.70 -33.63
N ASP A 264 20.16 35.65 -34.14
CA ASP A 264 20.06 35.42 -35.58
C ASP A 264 18.74 35.97 -36.17
N LEU A 265 18.40 37.21 -35.80
CA LEU A 265 17.18 37.87 -36.20
C LEU A 265 17.03 38.02 -37.72
N ASN A 266 18.16 38.09 -38.44
CA ASN A 266 18.18 38.16 -39.92
C ASN A 266 17.75 36.83 -40.55
N ASN A 267 18.15 35.68 -39.98
CA ASN A 267 17.72 34.38 -40.44
C ASN A 267 16.26 34.10 -40.10
N MET A 268 15.75 34.63 -38.96
CA MET A 268 14.35 34.50 -38.57
C MET A 268 13.40 35.19 -39.53
N ILE A 269 13.75 36.39 -40.08
CA ILE A 269 12.93 37.11 -41.04
C ILE A 269 12.91 36.32 -42.37
N HIS A 270 14.04 35.73 -42.80
CA HIS A 270 14.05 34.85 -43.95
C HIS A 270 13.27 33.58 -43.74
N MET A 271 13.38 32.96 -42.56
CA MET A 271 12.61 31.78 -42.22
C MET A 271 11.10 32.07 -42.13
N TYR A 272 10.68 33.24 -41.63
CA TYR A 272 9.28 33.68 -41.61
C TYR A 272 8.72 33.95 -42.99
N THR A 273 9.55 34.49 -43.92
CA THR A 273 9.15 34.69 -45.35
C THR A 273 9.09 33.33 -46.08
N ASP A 274 9.98 32.36 -45.78
CA ASP A 274 9.96 31.04 -46.33
C ASP A 274 8.81 30.19 -45.76
N ILE A 275 8.46 30.34 -44.47
CA ILE A 275 7.26 29.72 -43.85
C ILE A 275 5.97 30.21 -44.53
N ARG A 276 5.89 31.48 -44.90
CA ARG A 276 4.76 32.02 -45.69
C ARG A 276 4.73 31.48 -47.13
N ARG A 277 5.89 31.21 -47.73
CA ARG A 277 6.00 30.66 -49.08
C ARG A 277 5.62 29.18 -49.16
N TYR A 278 5.85 28.41 -48.11
CA TYR A 278 5.61 26.97 -48.08
C TYR A 278 4.28 26.54 -47.40
N ASN A 279 3.33 27.47 -47.16
CA ASN A 279 2.02 27.11 -46.59
C ASN A 279 2.11 26.27 -45.29
N LEU A 280 3.10 26.54 -44.40
CA LEU A 280 3.29 25.88 -43.11
C LEU A 280 2.30 26.35 -42.03
N VAL A 281 1.24 27.05 -42.45
CA VAL A 281 0.12 27.43 -41.51
C VAL A 281 -0.72 26.20 -41.15
N ASN A 282 -0.81 25.21 -42.04
CA ASN A 282 -1.60 24.00 -41.80
C ASN A 282 -1.21 23.16 -40.59
N PRO A 283 0.10 22.91 -40.28
CA PRO A 283 0.46 22.08 -39.11
C PRO A 283 0.07 22.70 -37.77
N ILE A 284 0.08 24.04 -37.69
CA ILE A 284 -0.34 24.75 -36.43
C ILE A 284 -1.86 24.71 -36.28
N GLN A 285 -2.57 24.83 -37.41
CA GLN A 285 -4.04 24.71 -37.43
C GLN A 285 -4.48 23.28 -37.07
N GLU A 286 -3.86 22.26 -37.69
CA GLU A 286 -4.11 20.85 -37.35
C GLU A 286 -3.80 20.53 -35.89
N SER A 287 -2.71 21.06 -35.31
CA SER A 287 -2.40 20.84 -33.88
C SER A 287 -3.40 21.53 -32.96
N THR A 288 -3.91 22.69 -33.36
CA THR A 288 -4.93 23.45 -32.59
C THR A 288 -6.29 22.73 -32.69
N ASP A 289 -6.65 22.25 -33.86
CA ASP A 289 -7.89 21.51 -34.09
C ASP A 289 -7.85 20.14 -33.38
N TYR A 290 -6.69 19.47 -33.38
CA TYR A 290 -6.48 18.24 -32.59
C TYR A 290 -6.66 18.47 -31.07
N VAL A 291 -6.06 19.52 -30.50
CA VAL A 291 -6.21 19.87 -29.07
C VAL A 291 -7.64 20.24 -28.74
N ARG A 292 -8.32 20.95 -29.63
CA ARG A 292 -9.74 21.34 -29.47
C ARG A 292 -10.63 20.10 -29.50
N SER A 293 -10.45 19.21 -30.46
CA SER A 293 -11.18 17.94 -30.58
C SER A 293 -10.98 17.07 -29.33
N ARG A 294 -9.76 17.00 -28.81
CA ARG A 294 -9.47 16.22 -27.60
C ARG A 294 -10.16 16.77 -26.34
N ARG A 295 -10.18 18.10 -26.15
CA ARG A 295 -10.90 18.75 -25.04
C ARG A 295 -12.40 18.53 -25.11
N GLU A 296 -12.94 18.53 -26.32
CA GLU A 296 -14.36 18.28 -26.55
C GLU A 296 -14.72 16.83 -26.23
N GLN A 297 -13.88 15.86 -26.60
CA GLN A 297 -14.03 14.47 -26.22
C GLN A 297 -13.95 14.24 -24.69
N GLU A 298 -12.99 14.90 -24.01
CA GLU A 298 -12.88 14.88 -22.55
C GLU A 298 -14.15 15.44 -21.90
N HIS A 299 -14.70 16.53 -22.41
CA HIS A 299 -15.94 17.11 -21.91
C HIS A 299 -17.17 16.20 -22.11
N ILE A 300 -17.24 15.51 -23.25
CA ILE A 300 -18.31 14.51 -23.49
C ILE A 300 -18.19 13.35 -22.49
N CYS A 301 -16.98 12.86 -22.22
CA CYS A 301 -16.73 11.82 -21.22
C CYS A 301 -17.16 12.25 -19.81
N ASP A 302 -16.89 13.51 -19.42
CA ASP A 302 -17.30 14.06 -18.13
C ASP A 302 -18.84 14.13 -18.03
N LEU A 303 -19.52 14.58 -19.08
CA LEU A 303 -20.99 14.61 -19.13
C LEU A 303 -21.60 13.20 -19.00
N ILE A 304 -20.99 12.20 -19.63
CA ILE A 304 -21.42 10.79 -19.52
C ILE A 304 -21.20 10.29 -18.09
N ALA A 305 -20.07 10.60 -17.46
CA ALA A 305 -19.75 10.22 -16.08
C ALA A 305 -20.73 10.86 -15.07
N ASP A 306 -21.12 12.11 -15.30
CA ASP A 306 -22.10 12.86 -14.50
C ASP A 306 -23.56 12.49 -14.78
N ARG A 307 -23.79 11.49 -15.66
CA ARG A 307 -25.11 11.08 -16.14
C ARG A 307 -25.93 12.17 -16.85
N ASN A 308 -25.27 13.18 -17.39
CA ASN A 308 -25.90 14.19 -18.25
C ASN A 308 -25.89 13.71 -19.72
N ILE A 309 -26.69 12.68 -19.98
CA ILE A 309 -26.73 11.98 -21.28
C ILE A 309 -27.24 12.89 -22.40
N ASP A 310 -28.22 13.75 -22.13
CA ASP A 310 -28.77 14.68 -23.12
C ASP A 310 -27.71 15.70 -23.55
N GLY A 311 -26.91 16.20 -22.59
CA GLY A 311 -25.79 17.12 -22.87
C GLY A 311 -24.72 16.48 -23.75
N ALA A 312 -24.29 15.25 -23.41
CA ALA A 312 -23.34 14.48 -24.18
C ALA A 312 -23.82 14.19 -25.60
N ARG A 313 -25.08 13.74 -25.74
CA ARG A 313 -25.71 13.46 -27.03
C ARG A 313 -25.78 14.68 -27.94
N LYS A 314 -26.20 15.84 -27.39
CA LYS A 314 -26.26 17.10 -28.13
C LYS A 314 -24.93 17.50 -28.75
N ILE A 315 -23.82 17.30 -28.07
CA ILE A 315 -22.49 17.57 -28.61
C ILE A 315 -22.14 16.56 -29.69
N LEU A 316 -22.32 15.26 -29.44
CA LEU A 316 -22.06 14.21 -30.43
C LEU A 316 -22.89 14.36 -31.70
N ASP A 317 -24.18 14.79 -31.57
CA ASP A 317 -25.04 15.01 -32.73
C ASP A 317 -24.63 16.23 -33.57
N SER A 318 -23.89 17.19 -32.99
CA SER A 318 -23.35 18.33 -33.72
C SER A 318 -22.19 17.99 -34.65
N HIS A 319 -21.57 16.83 -34.49
CA HIS A 319 -20.47 16.37 -35.36
C HIS A 319 -21.05 15.94 -36.72
N THR A 320 -20.61 16.58 -37.78
CA THR A 320 -21.05 16.29 -39.18
C THR A 320 -20.51 14.95 -39.67
N GLU A 321 -19.28 14.59 -39.30
CA GLU A 321 -18.68 13.29 -39.56
C GLU A 321 -18.38 12.61 -38.23
N LYS A 322 -18.84 11.36 -38.06
CA LYS A 322 -18.67 10.60 -36.80
C LYS A 322 -17.33 9.90 -36.82
N SER A 323 -16.46 10.27 -35.90
CA SER A 323 -15.18 9.56 -35.67
C SER A 323 -15.38 8.21 -34.99
N SER A 324 -14.37 7.33 -35.03
CA SER A 324 -14.36 6.07 -34.28
C SER A 324 -14.59 6.27 -32.78
N THR A 325 -14.08 7.38 -32.24
CA THR A 325 -14.28 7.76 -30.82
C THR A 325 -15.73 8.14 -30.56
N ASP A 326 -16.38 8.88 -31.44
CA ASP A 326 -17.80 9.26 -31.31
C ASP A 326 -18.70 8.03 -31.30
N ILE A 327 -18.41 7.05 -32.14
CA ILE A 327 -19.14 5.77 -32.19
C ILE A 327 -19.04 5.00 -30.88
N VAL A 328 -17.84 4.97 -30.26
CA VAL A 328 -17.66 4.33 -28.96
C VAL A 328 -18.42 5.08 -27.87
N LEU A 329 -18.45 6.43 -27.89
CA LEU A 329 -19.20 7.25 -26.96
C LEU A 329 -20.72 7.05 -27.12
N TYR A 330 -21.25 6.99 -28.34
CA TYR A 330 -22.66 6.64 -28.57
C TYR A 330 -23.00 5.25 -28.04
N SER A 331 -22.14 4.27 -28.26
CA SER A 331 -22.34 2.94 -27.71
C SER A 331 -22.39 2.94 -26.17
N GLN A 332 -21.55 3.77 -25.49
CA GLN A 332 -21.59 3.94 -24.04
C GLN A 332 -22.90 4.57 -23.55
N ILE A 333 -23.39 5.57 -24.27
CA ILE A 333 -24.67 6.22 -23.96
C ILE A 333 -25.81 5.19 -24.03
N TYR A 334 -25.92 4.39 -25.12
CA TYR A 334 -26.95 3.38 -25.25
C TYR A 334 -26.86 2.28 -24.18
N GLU A 335 -25.65 1.90 -23.76
CA GLU A 335 -25.45 0.95 -22.68
C GLU A 335 -25.97 1.51 -21.34
N ILE A 336 -25.71 2.80 -21.03
CA ILE A 336 -26.22 3.47 -19.82
C ILE A 336 -27.75 3.56 -19.84
N GLU A 337 -28.35 3.72 -21.01
CA GLU A 337 -29.80 3.71 -21.21
C GLU A 337 -30.41 2.28 -21.13
N GLY A 338 -29.56 1.25 -21.08
CA GLY A 338 -29.97 -0.17 -21.03
C GLY A 338 -30.35 -0.77 -22.40
N ASP A 339 -30.05 -0.06 -23.49
CA ASP A 339 -30.34 -0.50 -24.87
C ASP A 339 -29.07 -1.12 -25.49
N TYR A 340 -28.76 -2.34 -25.06
CA TYR A 340 -27.55 -3.06 -25.47
C TYR A 340 -27.53 -3.39 -26.97
N ASP A 341 -28.69 -3.62 -27.58
CA ASP A 341 -28.82 -3.91 -29.00
C ASP A 341 -28.41 -2.68 -29.84
N LYS A 342 -28.87 -1.49 -29.50
CA LYS A 342 -28.42 -0.24 -30.15
C LYS A 342 -26.97 0.05 -29.87
N ALA A 343 -26.50 -0.21 -28.64
CA ALA A 343 -25.09 -0.02 -28.29
C ALA A 343 -24.15 -0.86 -29.16
N ALA A 344 -24.56 -2.07 -29.52
CA ALA A 344 -23.80 -2.93 -30.43
C ALA A 344 -23.99 -2.56 -31.91
N THR A 345 -25.21 -2.26 -32.32
CA THR A 345 -25.58 -1.94 -33.72
C THR A 345 -24.80 -0.71 -34.23
N VAL A 346 -24.65 0.34 -33.43
CA VAL A 346 -23.92 1.53 -33.83
C VAL A 346 -22.44 1.24 -34.14
N ILE A 347 -21.83 0.28 -33.44
CA ILE A 347 -20.47 -0.17 -33.72
C ILE A 347 -20.42 -1.06 -34.97
N LEU A 348 -21.36 -2.01 -35.08
CA LEU A 348 -21.43 -2.93 -36.23
C LEU A 348 -21.63 -2.17 -37.54
N ASP A 349 -22.51 -1.16 -37.56
CA ASP A 349 -22.76 -0.35 -38.75
C ASP A 349 -21.51 0.47 -39.14
N TYR A 350 -20.81 1.04 -38.16
CA TYR A 350 -19.55 1.74 -38.46
C TYR A 350 -18.48 0.81 -39.01
N LEU A 351 -18.37 -0.41 -38.52
CA LEU A 351 -17.35 -1.38 -38.97
C LEU A 351 -17.65 -1.94 -40.36
N LYS A 352 -18.91 -1.94 -40.84
CA LYS A 352 -19.28 -2.34 -42.21
C LYS A 352 -18.64 -1.42 -43.27
N ASP A 353 -18.51 -0.12 -42.95
CA ASP A 353 -18.04 0.90 -43.88
C ASP A 353 -16.56 1.27 -43.66
N ASN A 354 -15.95 0.86 -42.53
CA ASN A 354 -14.61 1.26 -42.10
C ASN A 354 -13.76 0.05 -41.67
N ASP A 355 -13.18 -0.65 -42.61
CA ASP A 355 -12.23 -1.74 -42.36
C ASP A 355 -10.81 -1.19 -42.17
N SER A 356 -10.48 -0.70 -40.99
CA SER A 356 -9.15 -0.17 -40.66
C SER A 356 -8.68 -0.54 -39.28
N GLY A 357 -7.34 -0.69 -39.09
CA GLY A 357 -6.66 -1.16 -37.89
C GLY A 357 -6.88 -0.37 -36.58
N THR A 358 -7.82 0.59 -36.55
CA THR A 358 -8.29 1.30 -35.33
C THR A 358 -9.42 0.57 -34.59
N ALA A 359 -9.86 -0.56 -35.11
CA ALA A 359 -11.03 -1.29 -34.66
C ALA A 359 -10.89 -2.07 -33.33
N VAL A 360 -9.65 -2.25 -32.80
CA VAL A 360 -9.40 -3.10 -31.62
C VAL A 360 -10.27 -2.70 -30.42
N ARG A 361 -10.43 -1.41 -30.14
CA ARG A 361 -11.28 -0.93 -29.04
C ARG A 361 -12.78 -1.23 -29.26
N MET A 362 -13.21 -1.24 -30.51
CA MET A 362 -14.59 -1.56 -30.88
C MET A 362 -14.88 -3.05 -30.77
N TYR A 363 -13.92 -3.91 -31.13
CA TYR A 363 -14.03 -5.35 -30.97
C TYR A 363 -14.11 -5.74 -29.49
N ASP A 364 -13.25 -5.16 -28.64
CA ASP A 364 -13.30 -5.39 -27.21
C ASP A 364 -14.65 -4.95 -26.61
N ARG A 365 -15.21 -3.86 -27.13
CA ARG A 365 -16.50 -3.36 -26.68
C ARG A 365 -17.66 -4.25 -27.14
N LEU A 366 -17.63 -4.75 -28.38
CA LEU A 366 -18.61 -5.71 -28.85
C LEU A 366 -18.60 -7.00 -28.04
N LYS A 367 -17.42 -7.51 -27.66
CA LYS A 367 -17.29 -8.65 -26.73
C LYS A 367 -17.94 -8.39 -25.38
N HIS A 368 -17.84 -7.16 -24.88
CA HIS A 368 -18.46 -6.76 -23.61
C HIS A 368 -20.00 -6.72 -23.74
N LEU A 369 -20.54 -6.21 -24.82
CA LEU A 369 -21.96 -6.03 -25.02
C LEU A 369 -22.70 -7.34 -25.37
N LYS A 370 -22.03 -8.26 -26.07
CA LYS A 370 -22.63 -9.51 -26.59
C LYS A 370 -23.49 -10.30 -25.60
N PRO A 371 -23.08 -10.52 -24.32
CA PRO A 371 -23.86 -11.27 -23.35
C PRO A 371 -25.24 -10.63 -23.01
N HIS A 372 -25.39 -9.35 -23.33
CA HIS A 372 -26.59 -8.53 -23.01
C HIS A 372 -27.46 -8.24 -24.21
N CYS A 373 -26.98 -8.55 -25.41
CA CYS A 373 -27.74 -8.34 -26.66
C CYS A 373 -28.72 -9.46 -26.96
N SER A 374 -29.70 -9.17 -27.82
CA SER A 374 -30.58 -10.15 -28.40
C SER A 374 -29.83 -11.22 -29.22
N ALA A 375 -30.44 -12.38 -29.45
CA ALA A 375 -29.78 -13.48 -30.16
C ALA A 375 -29.36 -13.07 -31.59
N ASP A 376 -30.16 -12.26 -32.26
CA ASP A 376 -29.90 -11.77 -33.62
C ASP A 376 -28.67 -10.86 -33.69
N ILE A 377 -28.52 -9.93 -32.75
CA ILE A 377 -27.36 -9.05 -32.66
C ILE A 377 -26.13 -9.82 -32.17
N SER A 378 -26.28 -10.75 -31.23
CA SER A 378 -25.19 -11.61 -30.76
C SER A 378 -24.55 -12.45 -31.87
N GLU A 379 -25.36 -12.93 -32.81
CA GLU A 379 -24.85 -13.66 -33.99
C GLU A 379 -24.04 -12.76 -34.92
N GLN A 380 -24.45 -11.51 -35.11
CA GLN A 380 -23.72 -10.52 -35.92
C GLN A 380 -22.38 -10.09 -35.26
N ILE A 381 -22.24 -10.16 -33.95
CA ILE A 381 -20.99 -9.86 -33.22
C ILE A 381 -19.97 -10.99 -33.37
N THR A 382 -20.41 -12.24 -33.48
CA THR A 382 -19.53 -13.43 -33.50
C THR A 382 -18.32 -13.35 -34.45
N PRO A 383 -18.42 -12.82 -35.69
CA PRO A 383 -17.28 -12.69 -36.58
C PRO A 383 -16.16 -11.77 -36.09
N TYR A 384 -16.41 -10.88 -35.15
CA TYR A 384 -15.48 -9.87 -34.63
C TYR A 384 -14.82 -10.28 -33.29
N GLU A 385 -14.96 -11.53 -32.86
CA GLU A 385 -14.38 -12.03 -31.59
C GLU A 385 -12.97 -12.62 -31.75
N ASN A 386 -12.51 -12.88 -32.94
CA ASN A 386 -11.20 -13.52 -33.24
C ASN A 386 -10.07 -12.53 -33.48
#